data_3830c805dd5e7d1997f5f520f7599ab1
#
_entry.id   3830c805dd5e7d1997f5f520f7599ab1
#
_cell.length_a   1.000
_cell.length_b   1.000
_cell.length_c   1.000
_cell.angle_alpha   90.00
_cell.angle_beta   90.00
_cell.angle_gamma   90.00
#
_symmetry.space_group_name_H-M   'P 1'
#
loop_
_entity.id
_entity.type
_entity.pdbx_description
1 polymer ?
#
loop_
_entity_poly.entity_id
_entity_poly.type
_entity_poly.pdbx_seq_one_letter_code
_entity_poly.pdbx_strand_id
1 'polypeptide(L)'
;MNIYIPVGISGSGKSTYQKKHLPNIKTICPDDLRKKLTGDCSNMSMNDDVWMIAYDELSTCTVKNKDVYFSSTNLSTKAIQRIFDTVYGYAKNKNNIHFKILLMKDSENEELCRSRVKADLDNHIDRSNTLKLVDDLEGNTLDYDYIHKQHEEFLVIEKDIYAWRTKIVEDFDFADISITEIGS
;
A
#
# COMPACT_ATOMS: atom_id res chain seq x y z
N MET A 1 -6.23 5.87 -17.70
CA MET A 1 -5.36 5.99 -16.51
C MET A 1 -5.60 4.80 -15.61
N ASN A 2 -4.54 4.12 -15.21
CA ASN A 2 -4.64 3.00 -14.29
C ASN A 2 -4.12 3.42 -12.91
N ILE A 3 -4.88 3.11 -11.87
CA ILE A 3 -4.50 3.30 -10.46
C ILE A 3 -4.32 1.91 -9.84
N TYR A 4 -3.09 1.54 -9.58
CA TYR A 4 -2.76 0.26 -8.96
C TYR A 4 -2.67 0.44 -7.44
N ILE A 5 -3.50 -0.32 -6.72
CA ILE A 5 -3.61 -0.26 -5.26
C ILE A 5 -3.26 -1.65 -4.70
N PRO A 6 -2.02 -1.88 -4.28
CA PRO A 6 -1.69 -3.13 -3.61
C PRO A 6 -2.34 -3.17 -2.23
N VAL A 7 -2.91 -4.31 -1.88
CA VAL A 7 -3.46 -4.60 -0.55
C VAL A 7 -2.70 -5.79 0.02
N GLY A 8 -1.97 -5.57 1.10
CA GLY A 8 -1.17 -6.64 1.69
C GLY A 8 -0.20 -6.17 2.76
N ILE A 9 0.21 -7.09 3.61
CA ILE A 9 1.11 -6.85 4.73
C ILE A 9 2.56 -6.62 4.29
N SER A 10 3.41 -6.18 5.21
CA SER A 10 4.86 -6.12 5.00
C SER A 10 5.41 -7.51 4.67
N GLY A 11 6.31 -7.61 3.68
CA GLY A 11 6.83 -8.90 3.20
C GLY A 11 5.95 -9.63 2.17
N SER A 12 4.73 -9.17 1.87
CA SER A 12 3.84 -9.83 0.91
C SER A 12 4.20 -9.68 -0.57
N GLY A 13 5.33 -9.05 -0.89
CA GLY A 13 5.83 -8.96 -2.27
C GLY A 13 5.36 -7.75 -3.09
N LYS A 14 4.67 -6.75 -2.50
CA LYS A 14 4.19 -5.55 -3.19
C LYS A 14 5.26 -4.86 -4.04
N SER A 15 6.42 -4.57 -3.44
CA SER A 15 7.53 -3.89 -4.13
C SER A 15 8.18 -4.76 -5.21
N THR A 16 8.23 -6.07 -5.00
CA THR A 16 8.72 -7.05 -5.98
C THR A 16 7.79 -7.10 -7.19
N TYR A 17 6.48 -7.15 -6.95
CA TYR A 17 5.48 -7.10 -8.01
C TYR A 17 5.61 -5.80 -8.83
N GLN A 18 5.68 -4.66 -8.17
CA GLN A 18 5.82 -3.37 -8.82
C GLN A 18 7.08 -3.31 -9.71
N LYS A 19 8.24 -3.70 -9.18
CA LYS A 19 9.50 -3.70 -9.94
C LYS A 19 9.47 -4.64 -11.15
N LYS A 20 8.83 -5.81 -11.02
CA LYS A 20 8.77 -6.84 -12.05
C LYS A 20 7.75 -6.52 -13.14
N HIS A 21 6.56 -6.04 -12.77
CA HIS A 21 5.43 -5.93 -13.69
C HIS A 21 5.07 -4.49 -14.07
N LEU A 22 5.49 -3.51 -13.27
CA LEU A 22 5.14 -2.10 -13.42
C LEU A 22 6.37 -1.18 -13.29
N PRO A 23 7.54 -1.50 -13.91
CA PRO A 23 8.81 -0.81 -13.64
C PRO A 23 8.80 0.67 -14.04
N ASN A 24 7.97 1.06 -15.01
CA ASN A 24 7.91 2.41 -15.57
C ASN A 24 6.74 3.25 -15.02
N ILE A 25 5.95 2.70 -14.08
CA ILE A 25 4.81 3.41 -13.51
C ILE A 25 5.27 4.26 -12.31
N LYS A 26 4.77 5.50 -12.26
CA LYS A 26 5.03 6.39 -11.11
C LYS A 26 4.56 5.70 -9.82
N THR A 27 5.50 5.45 -8.92
CA THR A 27 5.20 4.96 -7.58
C THR A 27 5.08 6.13 -6.61
N ILE A 28 3.99 6.14 -5.84
CA ILE A 28 3.80 7.02 -4.68
C ILE A 28 3.91 6.12 -3.44
N CYS A 29 4.96 6.32 -2.66
CA CYS A 29 5.24 5.53 -1.46
C CYS A 29 5.36 6.45 -0.25
N PRO A 30 4.41 6.41 0.71
CA PRO A 30 4.50 7.22 1.92
C PRO A 30 5.77 6.99 2.73
N ASP A 31 6.31 5.77 2.75
CA ASP A 31 7.54 5.46 3.48
C ASP A 31 8.76 6.11 2.83
N ASP A 32 8.84 6.14 1.49
CA ASP A 32 9.90 6.84 0.77
C ASP A 32 9.80 8.36 0.97
N LEU A 33 8.57 8.90 0.99
CA LEU A 33 8.33 10.32 1.31
C LEU A 33 8.77 10.64 2.73
N ARG A 34 8.43 9.79 3.70
CA ARG A 34 8.85 9.94 5.09
C ARG A 34 10.37 9.93 5.22
N LYS A 35 11.04 8.96 4.60
CA LYS A 35 12.49 8.90 4.57
C LYS A 35 13.11 10.17 3.96
N LYS A 36 12.53 10.69 2.89
CA LYS A 36 12.99 11.93 2.23
C LYS A 36 12.84 13.16 3.12
N LEU A 37 11.77 13.27 3.91
CA LEU A 37 11.48 14.41 4.75
C LEU A 37 12.23 14.38 6.09
N THR A 38 12.38 13.20 6.66
CA THR A 38 12.91 13.04 8.03
C THR A 38 14.26 12.36 8.11
N GLY A 39 14.74 11.79 6.99
CA GLY A 39 15.93 10.94 6.95
C GLY A 39 15.68 9.47 7.34
N ASP A 40 14.51 9.17 7.94
CA ASP A 40 14.17 7.85 8.48
C ASP A 40 12.72 7.50 8.15
N CYS A 41 12.49 6.33 7.55
CA CYS A 41 11.15 5.86 7.16
C CYS A 41 10.27 5.47 8.37
N SER A 42 10.85 5.26 9.56
CA SER A 42 10.13 4.99 10.81
C SER A 42 9.71 6.25 11.57
N ASN A 43 10.30 7.39 11.24
CA ASN A 43 10.02 8.65 11.94
C ASN A 43 8.65 9.21 11.59
N MET A 44 7.71 9.11 12.52
CA MET A 44 6.31 9.53 12.36
C MET A 44 6.04 11.01 12.66
N SER A 45 7.07 11.80 13.00
CA SER A 45 6.91 13.22 13.41
C SER A 45 6.25 14.11 12.35
N MET A 46 6.39 13.76 11.06
CA MET A 46 5.80 14.47 9.92
C MET A 46 4.77 13.62 9.18
N ASN A 47 4.09 12.71 9.86
CA ASN A 47 3.20 11.76 9.19
C ASN A 47 2.06 12.43 8.43
N ASP A 48 1.48 13.50 8.96
CA ASP A 48 0.39 14.24 8.30
C ASP A 48 0.88 14.92 7.01
N ASP A 49 2.08 15.52 7.03
CA ASP A 49 2.70 16.11 5.84
C ASP A 49 3.00 15.05 4.78
N VAL A 50 3.48 13.87 5.20
CA VAL A 50 3.74 12.73 4.30
C VAL A 50 2.47 12.33 3.55
N TRP A 51 1.35 12.17 4.26
CA TRP A 51 0.10 11.81 3.63
C TRP A 51 -0.47 12.92 2.77
N MET A 52 -0.35 14.18 3.20
CA MET A 52 -0.74 15.33 2.39
C MET A 52 0.02 15.34 1.06
N ILE A 53 1.34 15.18 1.08
CA ILE A 53 2.19 15.13 -0.12
C ILE A 53 1.82 13.93 -1.00
N ALA A 54 1.59 12.74 -0.41
CA ALA A 54 1.22 11.55 -1.16
C ALA A 54 -0.09 11.74 -1.94
N TYR A 55 -1.11 12.35 -1.32
CA TYR A 55 -2.38 12.63 -1.99
C TYR A 55 -2.29 13.80 -2.98
N ASP A 56 -1.43 14.78 -2.73
CA ASP A 56 -1.16 15.85 -3.71
C ASP A 56 -0.44 15.30 -4.96
N GLU A 57 0.54 14.43 -4.79
CA GLU A 57 1.16 13.71 -5.92
C GLU A 57 0.14 12.87 -6.70
N LEU A 58 -0.77 12.19 -6.00
CA LEU A 58 -1.84 11.39 -6.62
C LEU A 58 -2.79 12.29 -7.43
N SER A 59 -3.24 13.41 -6.88
CA SER A 59 -4.08 14.39 -7.56
C SER A 59 -3.40 14.96 -8.80
N THR A 60 -2.11 15.29 -8.68
CA THR A 60 -1.29 15.78 -9.80
C THR A 60 -1.18 14.74 -10.92
N CYS A 61 -0.96 13.48 -10.59
CA CYS A 61 -0.93 12.39 -11.58
C CYS A 61 -2.30 12.21 -12.24
N THR A 62 -3.38 12.33 -11.47
CA THR A 62 -4.75 12.24 -11.97
C THR A 62 -5.07 13.34 -12.98
N VAL A 63 -4.76 14.59 -12.64
CA VAL A 63 -4.95 15.73 -13.57
C VAL A 63 -4.16 15.55 -14.87
N LYS A 64 -2.96 14.95 -14.78
CA LYS A 64 -2.08 14.67 -15.92
C LYS A 64 -2.40 13.36 -16.65
N ASN A 65 -3.43 12.63 -16.22
CA ASN A 65 -3.84 11.32 -16.74
C ASN A 65 -2.69 10.29 -16.79
N LYS A 66 -1.87 10.23 -15.73
CA LYS A 66 -0.71 9.34 -15.62
C LYS A 66 -1.03 8.15 -14.73
N ASP A 67 -0.61 6.97 -15.17
CA ASP A 67 -0.71 5.74 -14.38
C ASP A 67 0.10 5.85 -13.08
N VAL A 68 -0.47 5.30 -11.99
CA VAL A 68 0.11 5.37 -10.64
C VAL A 68 0.05 4.02 -9.93
N TYR A 69 1.11 3.68 -9.22
CA TYR A 69 1.15 2.62 -8.22
C TYR A 69 1.22 3.26 -6.82
N PHE A 70 0.14 3.15 -6.03
CA PHE A 70 0.06 3.74 -4.70
C PHE A 70 0.53 2.74 -3.65
N SER A 71 1.84 2.77 -3.35
CA SER A 71 2.56 1.79 -2.53
C SER A 71 2.36 2.04 -1.03
N SER A 72 1.29 1.45 -0.49
CA SER A 72 1.06 1.36 0.96
C SER A 72 0.49 -0.03 1.28
N THR A 73 0.29 -0.38 2.54
CA THR A 73 -0.36 -1.65 2.92
C THR A 73 -1.83 -1.70 2.54
N ASN A 74 -2.51 -0.55 2.60
CA ASN A 74 -3.94 -0.36 2.22
C ASN A 74 -4.89 -1.37 2.90
N LEU A 75 -4.66 -1.67 4.17
CA LEU A 75 -5.34 -2.72 4.93
C LEU A 75 -6.73 -2.32 5.47
N SER A 76 -7.38 -1.34 4.86
CA SER A 76 -8.74 -0.97 5.20
C SER A 76 -9.50 -0.41 3.99
N THR A 77 -10.80 -0.66 3.93
CA THR A 77 -11.68 -0.06 2.92
C THR A 77 -11.65 1.46 2.96
N LYS A 78 -11.47 2.06 4.16
CA LYS A 78 -11.34 3.51 4.34
C LYS A 78 -10.09 4.07 3.63
N ALA A 79 -8.95 3.36 3.70
CA ALA A 79 -7.73 3.78 3.00
C ALA A 79 -7.92 3.75 1.48
N ILE A 80 -8.53 2.67 0.97
CA ILE A 80 -8.83 2.52 -0.46
C ILE A 80 -9.86 3.56 -0.93
N GLN A 81 -10.90 3.81 -0.13
CA GLN A 81 -11.90 4.84 -0.40
C GLN A 81 -11.26 6.23 -0.54
N ARG A 82 -10.32 6.57 0.33
CA ARG A 82 -9.63 7.85 0.27
C ARG A 82 -8.81 8.03 -1.02
N ILE A 83 -8.18 6.96 -1.51
CA ILE A 83 -7.50 6.97 -2.82
C ILE A 83 -8.53 7.20 -3.94
N PHE A 84 -9.64 6.45 -3.90
CA PHE A 84 -10.74 6.58 -4.86
C PHE A 84 -11.29 8.00 -4.89
N ASP A 85 -11.66 8.56 -3.73
CA ASP A 85 -12.23 9.91 -3.62
C ASP A 85 -11.27 10.98 -4.15
N THR A 86 -9.97 10.84 -3.86
CA THR A 86 -8.94 11.74 -4.37
C THR A 86 -8.90 11.70 -5.90
N VAL A 87 -8.80 10.52 -6.48
CA VAL A 87 -8.75 10.37 -7.94
C VAL A 87 -10.02 10.90 -8.59
N TYR A 88 -11.18 10.54 -8.05
CA TYR A 88 -12.47 10.98 -8.59
C TYR A 88 -12.71 12.49 -8.48
N GLY A 89 -12.21 13.10 -7.40
CA GLY A 89 -12.33 14.56 -7.20
C GLY A 89 -11.53 15.37 -8.23
N TYR A 90 -10.40 14.85 -8.70
CA TYR A 90 -9.49 15.55 -9.61
C TYR A 90 -9.60 15.09 -11.08
N ALA A 91 -10.28 14.00 -11.36
CA ALA A 91 -10.38 13.45 -12.70
C ALA A 91 -11.24 14.31 -13.62
N LYS A 92 -10.70 14.71 -14.76
CA LYS A 92 -11.44 15.43 -15.81
C LYS A 92 -12.40 14.51 -16.58
N ASN A 93 -11.99 13.27 -16.82
CA ASN A 93 -12.79 12.26 -17.49
C ASN A 93 -12.75 10.97 -16.67
N LYS A 94 -13.82 10.71 -15.95
CA LYS A 94 -13.95 9.59 -15.02
C LYS A 94 -14.05 8.23 -15.73
N ASN A 95 -14.57 8.22 -16.95
CA ASN A 95 -14.74 6.98 -17.72
C ASN A 95 -13.41 6.35 -18.18
N ASN A 96 -12.31 7.10 -18.12
CA ASN A 96 -10.99 6.62 -18.52
C ASN A 96 -10.11 6.24 -17.31
N ILE A 97 -10.72 6.03 -16.14
CA ILE A 97 -10.00 5.65 -14.92
C ILE A 97 -10.32 4.20 -14.58
N HIS A 98 -9.27 3.43 -14.40
CA HIS A 98 -9.34 2.01 -14.05
C HIS A 98 -8.62 1.78 -12.72
N PHE A 99 -9.38 1.45 -11.67
CA PHE A 99 -8.81 1.07 -10.38
C PHE A 99 -8.49 -0.42 -10.40
N LYS A 100 -7.24 -0.74 -10.14
CA LYS A 100 -6.70 -2.10 -10.12
C LYS A 100 -6.23 -2.43 -8.71
N ILE A 101 -7.09 -3.06 -7.94
CA ILE A 101 -6.76 -3.55 -6.61
C ILE A 101 -6.00 -4.86 -6.76
N LEU A 102 -4.79 -4.89 -6.21
CA LEU A 102 -3.89 -6.05 -6.24
C LEU A 102 -3.88 -6.67 -4.85
N LEU A 103 -4.67 -7.73 -4.66
CA LEU A 103 -4.76 -8.44 -3.40
C LEU A 103 -3.59 -9.41 -3.28
N MET A 104 -2.65 -9.09 -2.40
CA MET A 104 -1.41 -9.85 -2.24
C MET A 104 -1.66 -11.10 -1.37
N LYS A 105 -1.97 -12.23 -1.98
CA LYS A 105 -2.37 -13.48 -1.31
C LYS A 105 -1.29 -14.07 -0.40
N ASP A 106 -0.02 -13.79 -0.65
CA ASP A 106 1.05 -14.16 0.29
C ASP A 106 0.85 -13.55 1.69
N SER A 107 -0.01 -12.52 1.82
CA SER A 107 -0.41 -11.93 3.11
C SER A 107 -1.21 -12.88 4.00
N GLU A 108 -1.79 -13.94 3.47
CA GLU A 108 -2.44 -15.01 4.23
C GLU A 108 -1.43 -15.86 5.02
N ASN A 109 -0.18 -15.88 4.58
CA ASN A 109 0.90 -16.59 5.23
C ASN A 109 1.81 -15.62 6.00
N GLU A 110 1.46 -15.37 7.25
CA GLU A 110 2.19 -14.46 8.13
C GLU A 110 3.67 -14.88 8.29
N GLU A 111 3.94 -16.17 8.46
CA GLU A 111 5.28 -16.71 8.66
C GLU A 111 6.17 -16.49 7.42
N LEU A 112 5.63 -16.69 6.22
CA LEU A 112 6.33 -16.38 4.98
C LEU A 112 6.68 -14.89 4.90
N CYS A 113 5.75 -14.01 5.24
CA CYS A 113 5.98 -12.57 5.22
C CYS A 113 7.03 -12.15 6.25
N ARG A 114 7.00 -12.73 7.45
CA ARG A 114 8.00 -12.52 8.50
C ARG A 114 9.39 -12.95 8.05
N SER A 115 9.49 -14.14 7.46
CA SER A 115 10.79 -14.68 6.97
C SER A 115 11.41 -13.77 5.90
N ARG A 116 10.60 -13.20 5.00
CA ARG A 116 11.05 -12.25 3.98
C ARG A 116 11.53 -10.93 4.58
N VAL A 117 10.79 -10.40 5.55
CA VAL A 117 11.19 -9.16 6.25
C VAL A 117 12.51 -9.38 7.01
N LYS A 118 12.68 -10.54 7.66
CA LYS A 118 13.92 -10.90 8.31
C LYS A 118 15.07 -11.01 7.31
N ALA A 119 14.87 -11.68 6.18
CA ALA A 119 15.88 -11.80 5.14
C ALA A 119 16.29 -10.43 4.56
N ASP A 120 15.34 -9.49 4.44
CA ASP A 120 15.65 -8.13 4.02
C ASP A 120 16.57 -7.41 5.02
N LEU A 121 16.34 -7.59 6.34
CA LEU A 121 17.21 -7.04 7.38
C LEU A 121 18.62 -7.65 7.36
N ASP A 122 18.70 -8.99 7.22
CA ASP A 122 19.98 -9.71 7.13
C ASP A 122 20.80 -9.21 5.92
N ASN A 123 20.13 -8.73 4.87
CA ASN A 123 20.74 -8.11 3.70
C ASN A 123 20.85 -6.57 3.79
N HIS A 124 20.73 -6.00 4.99
CA HIS A 124 20.83 -4.56 5.25
C HIS A 124 19.80 -3.70 4.49
N ILE A 125 18.66 -4.26 4.10
CA ILE A 125 17.53 -3.51 3.53
C ILE A 125 16.78 -2.85 4.68
N ASP A 126 16.63 -1.54 4.58
CA ASP A 126 15.94 -0.74 5.60
C ASP A 126 14.47 -1.16 5.75
N ARG A 127 14.13 -1.67 6.94
CA ARG A 127 12.78 -2.08 7.36
C ARG A 127 12.34 -1.41 8.65
N SER A 128 12.96 -0.30 9.01
CA SER A 128 12.70 0.44 10.25
C SER A 128 11.24 0.86 10.43
N ASN A 129 10.49 1.04 9.33
CA ASN A 129 9.06 1.31 9.36
C ASN A 129 8.18 0.08 9.69
N THR A 130 8.70 -1.12 9.53
CA THR A 130 7.99 -2.38 9.77
C THR A 130 8.36 -2.99 11.11
N LEU A 131 9.57 -2.71 11.58
CA LEU A 131 10.18 -3.31 12.74
C LEU A 131 10.48 -2.20 13.73
N LYS A 132 9.70 -2.11 14.78
CA LYS A 132 10.14 -1.43 15.98
C LYS A 132 11.21 -2.34 16.61
N LEU A 133 12.46 -1.88 16.58
CA LEU A 133 13.49 -2.46 17.40
C LEU A 133 13.07 -2.20 18.85
N VAL A 134 12.63 -3.22 19.55
CA VAL A 134 12.48 -3.17 20.98
C VAL A 134 13.87 -3.42 21.52
N ASP A 135 14.50 -2.36 22.03
CA ASP A 135 15.72 -2.49 22.84
C ASP A 135 15.32 -3.24 24.13
N ASP A 136 15.46 -4.56 24.09
CA ASP A 136 15.56 -5.30 25.32
C ASP A 136 17.03 -5.45 25.75
N LEU A 137 17.25 -5.86 27.00
CA LEU A 137 18.58 -5.95 27.60
C LEU A 137 19.52 -7.00 26.96
N GLU A 138 19.07 -7.71 25.92
CA GLU A 138 19.77 -8.81 25.27
C GLU A 138 19.96 -8.66 23.77
N GLY A 139 19.53 -7.55 23.15
CA GLY A 139 19.68 -7.31 21.72
C GLY A 139 18.37 -7.31 20.93
N ASN A 140 18.41 -6.79 19.71
CA ASN A 140 17.29 -6.46 18.86
C ASN A 140 16.28 -7.60 18.68
N THR A 141 15.15 -7.57 19.39
CA THR A 141 14.00 -8.40 19.10
C THR A 141 13.11 -7.70 18.07
N LEU A 142 12.77 -8.42 17.00
CA LEU A 142 11.82 -7.96 15.99
C LEU A 142 10.44 -7.81 16.64
N ASP A 143 9.80 -6.64 16.50
CA ASP A 143 8.41 -6.46 16.90
C ASP A 143 7.49 -7.25 15.95
N TYR A 144 7.33 -8.54 16.27
CA TYR A 144 6.45 -9.43 15.52
C TYR A 144 4.97 -9.06 15.65
N ASP A 145 4.58 -8.31 16.67
CA ASP A 145 3.20 -7.93 16.91
C ASP A 145 2.69 -7.00 15.80
N TYR A 146 3.55 -6.18 15.21
CA TYR A 146 3.16 -5.29 14.12
C TYR A 146 2.78 -6.05 12.83
N ILE A 147 3.54 -7.09 12.47
CA ILE A 147 3.22 -7.93 11.30
C ILE A 147 1.96 -8.76 11.59
N HIS A 148 1.83 -9.30 12.80
CA HIS A 148 0.63 -10.01 13.21
C HIS A 148 -0.62 -9.14 13.12
N LYS A 149 -0.56 -7.94 13.64
CA LYS A 149 -1.67 -6.98 13.52
C LYS A 149 -2.02 -6.68 12.06
N GLN A 150 -1.03 -6.47 11.20
CA GLN A 150 -1.26 -6.30 9.76
C GLN A 150 -1.92 -7.53 9.13
N HIS A 151 -1.54 -8.74 9.58
CA HIS A 151 -2.13 -9.98 9.09
C HIS A 151 -3.61 -10.09 9.48
N GLU A 152 -3.98 -9.79 10.73
CA GLU A 152 -5.38 -9.74 11.16
C GLU A 152 -6.19 -8.71 10.35
N GLU A 153 -5.64 -7.51 10.15
CA GLU A 153 -6.25 -6.48 9.30
C GLU A 153 -6.42 -6.96 7.85
N PHE A 154 -5.44 -7.71 7.32
CA PHE A 154 -5.54 -8.27 5.98
C PHE A 154 -6.67 -9.28 5.85
N LEU A 155 -6.84 -10.18 6.80
CA LEU A 155 -7.93 -11.17 6.79
C LEU A 155 -9.33 -10.52 6.85
N VAL A 156 -9.43 -9.33 7.43
CA VAL A 156 -10.67 -8.54 7.41
C VAL A 156 -10.88 -7.90 6.05
N ILE A 157 -9.89 -7.13 5.55
CA ILE A 157 -10.03 -6.41 4.28
C ILE A 157 -10.23 -7.36 3.09
N GLU A 158 -9.61 -8.53 3.11
CA GLU A 158 -9.79 -9.56 2.08
C GLU A 158 -11.26 -9.94 1.89
N LYS A 159 -12.03 -10.02 2.98
CA LYS A 159 -13.48 -10.29 2.93
C LYS A 159 -14.28 -9.07 2.51
N ASP A 160 -13.90 -7.90 3.02
CA ASP A 160 -14.68 -6.67 2.87
C ASP A 160 -14.49 -5.99 1.52
N ILE A 161 -13.35 -6.22 0.84
CA ILE A 161 -12.99 -5.50 -0.38
C ILE A 161 -13.95 -5.76 -1.54
N TYR A 162 -14.49 -6.95 -1.64
CA TYR A 162 -15.46 -7.30 -2.67
C TYR A 162 -16.81 -6.61 -2.44
N ALA A 163 -17.27 -6.56 -1.18
CA ALA A 163 -18.48 -5.83 -0.80
C ALA A 163 -18.33 -4.32 -1.03
N TRP A 164 -17.16 -3.76 -0.66
CA TRP A 164 -16.83 -2.37 -0.92
C TRP A 164 -16.85 -2.07 -2.44
N ARG A 165 -16.21 -2.90 -3.26
CA ARG A 165 -16.21 -2.76 -4.72
C ARG A 165 -17.63 -2.73 -5.29
N THR A 166 -18.47 -3.69 -4.88
CA THR A 166 -19.85 -3.79 -5.35
C THR A 166 -20.62 -2.51 -5.06
N LYS A 167 -20.53 -2.00 -3.82
CA LYS A 167 -21.16 -0.76 -3.42
C LYS A 167 -20.68 0.43 -4.26
N ILE A 168 -19.37 0.57 -4.49
CA ILE A 168 -18.84 1.70 -5.27
C ILE A 168 -19.29 1.63 -6.73
N VAL A 169 -19.34 0.44 -7.33
CA VAL A 169 -19.79 0.28 -8.72
C VAL A 169 -21.29 0.57 -8.83
N GLU A 170 -22.09 0.23 -7.82
CA GLU A 170 -23.53 0.59 -7.77
C GLU A 170 -23.76 2.09 -7.59
N ASP A 171 -22.97 2.74 -6.72
CA ASP A 171 -23.09 4.17 -6.43
C ASP A 171 -22.56 5.06 -7.57
N PHE A 172 -21.67 4.53 -8.41
CA PHE A 172 -20.98 5.24 -9.49
C PHE A 172 -20.98 4.42 -10.79
N ASP A 173 -21.96 4.58 -11.64
CA ASP A 173 -22.18 3.83 -12.90
C ASP A 173 -20.97 3.73 -13.84
N PHE A 174 -19.96 4.57 -13.66
CA PHE A 174 -18.76 4.65 -14.48
C PHE A 174 -17.48 4.18 -13.76
N ALA A 175 -17.61 3.64 -12.53
CA ALA A 175 -16.44 3.14 -11.80
C ALA A 175 -15.97 1.79 -12.37
N ASP A 176 -14.79 1.80 -12.98
CA ASP A 176 -14.12 0.55 -13.39
C ASP A 176 -13.12 0.12 -12.32
N ILE A 177 -13.51 -0.88 -11.53
CA ILE A 177 -12.72 -1.43 -10.42
C ILE A 177 -12.53 -2.93 -10.62
N SER A 178 -11.31 -3.35 -10.84
CA SER A 178 -10.92 -4.76 -10.85
C SER A 178 -10.18 -5.15 -9.56
N ILE A 179 -10.39 -6.39 -9.10
CA ILE A 179 -9.63 -7.00 -8.02
C ILE A 179 -8.88 -8.18 -8.64
N THR A 180 -7.56 -8.20 -8.47
CA THR A 180 -6.71 -9.28 -8.96
C THR A 180 -5.93 -9.86 -7.79
N GLU A 181 -6.02 -11.17 -7.60
CA GLU A 181 -5.25 -11.89 -6.60
C GLU A 181 -3.84 -12.15 -7.11
N ILE A 182 -2.84 -11.78 -6.32
CA ILE A 182 -1.42 -11.93 -6.63
C ILE A 182 -0.80 -12.85 -5.59
N GLY A 183 -0.38 -14.03 -6.01
CA GLY A 183 0.37 -14.98 -5.19
C GLY A 183 1.76 -15.25 -5.77
N SER A 184 2.61 -15.88 -4.99
CA SER A 184 3.95 -16.33 -5.41
C SER A 184 3.90 -17.64 -6.19
#